data_19dcde1e8f8d918113d8519e793d04e5
#
_entry.id   19dcde1e8f8d918113d8519e793d04e5
#
_cell.length_a   1.000
_cell.length_b   1.000
_cell.length_c   1.000
_cell.angle_alpha   90.00
_cell.angle_beta   90.00
_cell.angle_gamma   90.00
#
_symmetry.space_group_name_H-M   'P 1'
#
loop_
_entity.id
_entity.type
_entity.pdbx_description
1 polymer ?
#
loop_
_entity_poly.entity_id
_entity_poly.type
_entity_poly.pdbx_seq_one_letter_code
_entity_poly.pdbx_strand_id
1 'polypeptide(L)'
;MDIIIRRTKDFEERGLKKEILTVDNHCDGVYMYVKAVQEGDNALAEQIKKLISMNGGNRSGIAFGEVDHLGYVHPDQFTQHHTFGNVRERKFGDIWTDVNHPIMAGLKERKTLLKGRCQKCQYLENCNGNFRTRAEAVTGDFWESDPACYLTDEEIGLTKGDK
;
A
#
# COMPACT_ATOMS: atom_id res chain seq x y z
N MET A 1 -2.23 -10.72 -11.61
CA MET A 1 -1.82 -11.67 -10.53
C MET A 1 -1.99 -13.14 -10.90
N ASP A 2 -3.09 -13.62 -11.44
CA ASP A 2 -3.31 -15.07 -11.75
C ASP A 2 -2.19 -15.73 -12.55
N ILE A 3 -1.66 -15.02 -13.55
CA ILE A 3 -0.52 -15.52 -14.33
C ILE A 3 0.71 -15.74 -13.45
N ILE A 4 0.99 -14.80 -12.56
CA ILE A 4 2.13 -14.89 -11.64
C ILE A 4 1.95 -16.07 -10.69
N ILE A 5 0.79 -16.18 -10.05
CA ILE A 5 0.47 -17.28 -9.12
C ILE A 5 0.61 -18.63 -9.83
N ARG A 6 0.00 -18.79 -11.02
CA ARG A 6 0.07 -20.02 -11.80
C ARG A 6 1.51 -20.39 -12.18
N ARG A 7 2.33 -19.41 -12.60
CA ARG A 7 3.73 -19.64 -12.94
C ARG A 7 4.58 -19.99 -11.73
N THR A 8 4.30 -19.41 -10.58
CA THR A 8 4.98 -19.76 -9.33
C THR A 8 4.70 -21.20 -8.94
N LYS A 9 3.42 -21.64 -9.00
CA LYS A 9 3.04 -23.05 -8.79
C LYS A 9 3.71 -24.00 -9.79
N ASP A 10 3.75 -23.66 -11.10
CA ASP A 10 4.46 -24.46 -12.14
C ASP A 10 5.96 -24.60 -11.80
N PHE A 11 6.62 -23.55 -11.34
CA PHE A 11 8.02 -23.64 -10.93
C PHE A 11 8.23 -24.58 -9.74
N GLU A 12 7.35 -24.50 -8.76
CA GLU A 12 7.38 -25.37 -7.58
C GLU A 12 7.18 -26.84 -7.94
N GLU A 13 6.15 -27.17 -8.74
CA GLU A 13 5.85 -28.51 -9.23
C GLU A 13 7.01 -29.11 -10.02
N ARG A 14 7.76 -28.30 -10.75
CA ARG A 14 8.96 -28.69 -11.50
C ARG A 14 10.23 -28.74 -10.63
N GLY A 15 10.13 -28.52 -9.33
CA GLY A 15 11.27 -28.51 -8.42
C GLY A 15 12.24 -27.32 -8.64
N LEU A 16 11.79 -26.28 -9.36
CA LEU A 16 12.60 -25.09 -9.61
C LEU A 16 12.43 -24.11 -8.46
N LYS A 17 13.48 -23.92 -7.66
CA LYS A 17 13.50 -22.95 -6.57
C LYS A 17 13.60 -21.52 -7.14
N LYS A 18 12.46 -20.91 -7.42
CA LYS A 18 12.34 -19.53 -7.89
C LYS A 18 11.59 -18.71 -6.84
N GLU A 19 12.20 -17.61 -6.45
CA GLU A 19 11.53 -16.58 -5.66
C GLU A 19 10.91 -15.56 -6.61
N ILE A 20 9.60 -15.34 -6.48
CA ILE A 20 8.85 -14.37 -7.27
C ILE A 20 8.37 -13.29 -6.32
N LEU A 21 8.82 -12.07 -6.58
CA LEU A 21 8.42 -10.89 -5.81
C LEU A 21 7.53 -9.99 -6.66
N THR A 22 6.43 -9.53 -6.10
CA THR A 22 5.69 -8.38 -6.59
C THR A 22 6.00 -7.19 -5.70
N VAL A 23 6.18 -6.02 -6.30
CA VAL A 23 6.57 -4.81 -5.59
C VAL A 23 5.61 -3.66 -5.88
N ASP A 24 5.58 -2.69 -4.98
CA ASP A 24 4.88 -1.42 -5.15
C ASP A 24 3.36 -1.53 -5.40
N ASN A 25 2.74 -2.66 -4.98
CA ASN A 25 1.29 -2.80 -4.99
C ASN A 25 0.79 -3.67 -3.83
N HIS A 26 0.40 -3.03 -2.73
CA HIS A 26 -0.03 -3.73 -1.52
C HIS A 26 -1.36 -4.50 -1.68
N CYS A 27 -2.12 -4.26 -2.75
CA CYS A 27 -3.31 -5.06 -3.02
C CYS A 27 -2.97 -6.48 -3.51
N ASP A 28 -1.73 -6.75 -3.95
CA ASP A 28 -1.31 -8.09 -4.38
C ASP A 28 -1.43 -9.12 -3.26
N GLY A 29 -1.00 -8.77 -2.06
CA GLY A 29 -1.14 -9.64 -0.88
C GLY A 29 -2.59 -9.88 -0.51
N VAL A 30 -3.44 -8.85 -0.61
CA VAL A 30 -4.88 -8.97 -0.39
C VAL A 30 -5.51 -9.88 -1.45
N TYR A 31 -5.13 -9.73 -2.73
CA TYR A 31 -5.60 -10.58 -3.80
C TYR A 31 -5.26 -12.06 -3.56
N MET A 32 -4.02 -12.34 -3.14
CA MET A 32 -3.61 -13.71 -2.80
C MET A 32 -4.45 -14.29 -1.67
N TYR A 33 -4.77 -13.50 -0.65
CA TYR A 33 -5.66 -13.91 0.44
C TYR A 33 -7.07 -14.24 -0.07
N VAL A 34 -7.68 -13.32 -0.84
CA VAL A 34 -9.02 -13.51 -1.42
C VAL A 34 -9.06 -14.77 -2.28
N LYS A 35 -8.03 -14.99 -3.08
CA LYS A 35 -7.90 -16.17 -3.94
C LYS A 35 -7.83 -17.47 -3.14
N ALA A 36 -7.01 -17.52 -2.10
CA ALA A 36 -6.91 -18.69 -1.23
C ALA A 36 -8.26 -19.02 -0.55
N VAL A 37 -8.99 -17.99 -0.11
CA VAL A 37 -10.35 -18.16 0.45
C VAL A 37 -11.31 -18.72 -0.60
N GLN A 38 -11.30 -18.19 -1.82
CA GLN A 38 -12.16 -18.66 -2.93
C GLN A 38 -11.86 -20.09 -3.34
N GLU A 39 -10.59 -20.50 -3.29
CA GLU A 39 -10.14 -21.87 -3.59
C GLU A 39 -10.37 -22.85 -2.42
N GLY A 40 -10.82 -22.36 -1.25
CA GLY A 40 -11.06 -23.18 -0.05
C GLY A 40 -9.79 -23.58 0.70
N ASP A 41 -8.65 -23.01 0.37
CA ASP A 41 -7.38 -23.26 1.08
C ASP A 41 -7.28 -22.37 2.32
N ASN A 42 -7.99 -22.77 3.36
CA ASN A 42 -8.06 -22.03 4.61
C ASN A 42 -6.70 -21.92 5.32
N ALA A 43 -5.84 -22.93 5.19
CA ALA A 43 -4.52 -22.92 5.80
C ALA A 43 -3.62 -21.85 5.16
N LEU A 44 -3.59 -21.80 3.84
CA LEU A 44 -2.88 -20.76 3.10
C LEU A 44 -3.47 -19.38 3.34
N ALA A 45 -4.81 -19.26 3.35
CA ALA A 45 -5.49 -18.00 3.62
C ALA A 45 -5.09 -17.41 4.98
N GLU A 46 -5.07 -18.20 6.05
CA GLU A 46 -4.65 -17.75 7.38
C GLU A 46 -3.17 -17.33 7.42
N GLN A 47 -2.29 -18.04 6.73
CA GLN A 47 -0.88 -17.67 6.61
C GLN A 47 -0.72 -16.33 5.90
N ILE A 48 -1.38 -16.15 4.75
CA ILE A 48 -1.33 -14.89 3.99
C ILE A 48 -1.89 -13.75 4.84
N LYS A 49 -3.05 -13.95 5.48
CA LYS A 49 -3.68 -12.94 6.33
C LYS A 49 -2.74 -12.47 7.44
N LYS A 50 -2.05 -13.40 8.09
CA LYS A 50 -1.04 -13.08 9.11
C LYS A 50 0.07 -12.22 8.52
N LEU A 51 0.62 -12.59 7.37
CA LEU A 51 1.73 -11.87 6.73
C LEU A 51 1.33 -10.45 6.30
N ILE A 52 0.18 -10.28 5.62
CA ILE A 52 -0.28 -8.95 5.20
C ILE A 52 -0.64 -8.06 6.39
N SER A 53 -1.17 -8.63 7.47
CA SER A 53 -1.45 -7.88 8.70
C SER A 53 -0.17 -7.43 9.41
N MET A 54 0.87 -8.26 9.42
CA MET A 54 2.20 -7.89 9.96
C MET A 54 2.89 -6.82 9.09
N ASN A 55 2.72 -6.89 7.78
CA ASN A 55 3.25 -5.89 6.84
C ASN A 55 2.57 -4.53 7.02
N GLY A 56 1.25 -4.51 7.21
CA GLY A 56 0.45 -3.30 7.44
C GLY A 56 0.34 -2.36 6.23
N GLY A 57 0.62 -2.86 5.02
CA GLY A 57 0.47 -2.12 3.77
C GLY A 57 1.50 -1.01 3.56
N ASN A 58 1.12 0.02 2.84
CA ASN A 58 2.00 1.16 2.57
C ASN A 58 2.27 1.98 3.83
N ARG A 59 3.53 2.18 4.16
CA ARG A 59 3.97 2.89 5.36
C ARG A 59 4.84 4.13 5.06
N SER A 60 4.72 4.68 3.84
CA SER A 60 5.33 5.96 3.46
C SER A 60 4.95 7.07 4.45
N GLY A 61 5.91 7.84 4.92
CA GLY A 61 5.69 8.88 5.92
C GLY A 61 5.41 8.38 7.35
N ILE A 62 5.38 7.05 7.57
CA ILE A 62 5.16 6.43 8.89
C ILE A 62 6.41 5.68 9.34
N ALA A 63 6.80 4.63 8.63
CA ALA A 63 7.92 3.76 9.00
C ALA A 63 9.17 4.00 8.15
N PHE A 64 9.04 4.60 7.00
CA PHE A 64 10.15 4.99 6.14
C PHE A 64 9.85 6.30 5.41
N GLY A 65 10.90 6.94 4.97
CA GLY A 65 10.93 8.13 4.14
C GLY A 65 12.21 8.18 3.36
N GLU A 66 12.38 9.21 2.56
CA GLU A 66 13.56 9.48 1.77
C GLU A 66 14.21 10.78 2.17
N VAL A 67 15.54 10.84 2.08
CA VAL A 67 16.30 12.09 2.04
C VAL A 67 17.01 12.13 0.70
N ASP A 68 16.70 13.11 -0.13
CA ASP A 68 17.30 13.25 -1.45
C ASP A 68 18.76 13.76 -1.39
N HIS A 69 19.42 13.83 -2.54
CA HIS A 69 20.81 14.26 -2.66
C HIS A 69 21.02 15.75 -2.31
N LEU A 70 19.97 16.54 -2.27
CA LEU A 70 19.99 17.94 -1.83
C LEU A 70 19.70 18.09 -0.33
N GLY A 71 19.31 17.01 0.34
CA GLY A 71 18.99 16.96 1.76
C GLY A 71 17.53 17.19 2.11
N TYR A 72 16.64 17.25 1.14
CA TYR A 72 15.19 17.37 1.39
C TYR A 72 14.59 16.03 1.82
N VAL A 73 13.67 16.11 2.78
CA VAL A 73 12.96 14.95 3.33
C VAL A 73 11.62 14.79 2.62
N HIS A 74 11.35 13.56 2.15
CA HIS A 74 10.14 13.18 1.42
C HIS A 74 9.43 11.99 2.08
N PRO A 75 8.14 11.74 1.80
CA PRO A 75 7.41 10.58 2.33
C PRO A 75 8.00 9.24 1.87
N ASP A 76 8.46 9.20 0.61
CA ASP A 76 9.10 8.08 -0.07
C ASP A 76 9.75 8.56 -1.38
N GLN A 77 10.43 7.65 -2.08
CA GLN A 77 11.15 7.94 -3.33
C GLN A 77 10.23 8.29 -4.52
N PHE A 78 8.94 8.03 -4.43
CA PHE A 78 7.97 8.32 -5.50
C PHE A 78 7.25 9.65 -5.31
N THR A 79 7.33 10.22 -4.11
CA THR A 79 6.55 11.40 -3.69
C THR A 79 7.47 12.61 -3.44
N GLN A 80 8.50 12.77 -4.28
CA GLN A 80 9.54 13.81 -4.12
C GLN A 80 9.03 15.24 -4.35
N HIS A 81 7.87 15.41 -4.94
CA HIS A 81 7.21 16.72 -5.09
C HIS A 81 6.61 17.26 -3.78
N HIS A 82 6.48 16.42 -2.74
CA HIS A 82 6.17 16.84 -1.38
C HIS A 82 7.44 16.80 -0.52
N THR A 83 7.86 17.96 0.02
CA THR A 83 9.02 18.08 0.91
C THR A 83 8.59 18.54 2.29
N PHE A 84 9.23 17.99 3.33
CA PHE A 84 8.90 18.29 4.72
C PHE A 84 9.96 19.15 5.42
N GLY A 85 11.06 19.43 4.74
CA GLY A 85 12.18 20.22 5.24
C GLY A 85 13.52 19.67 4.78
N ASN A 86 14.62 20.29 5.20
CA ASN A 86 15.97 19.92 4.78
C ASN A 86 16.82 19.53 6.00
N VAL A 87 17.50 18.38 5.93
CA VAL A 87 18.35 17.86 7.02
C VAL A 87 19.59 18.71 7.30
N ARG A 88 19.94 19.62 6.39
CA ARG A 88 21.01 20.60 6.59
C ARG A 88 20.57 21.79 7.45
N GLU A 89 19.27 22.00 7.62
CA GLU A 89 18.66 23.09 8.35
C GLU A 89 18.05 22.65 9.69
N ARG A 90 17.44 21.44 9.68
CA ARG A 90 16.77 20.85 10.85
C ARG A 90 17.17 19.38 11.00
N LYS A 91 17.20 18.85 12.23
CA LYS A 91 17.44 17.43 12.47
C LYS A 91 16.32 16.59 11.83
N PHE A 92 16.67 15.46 11.24
CA PHE A 92 15.70 14.55 10.61
C PHE A 92 14.53 14.20 11.55
N GLY A 93 14.81 13.87 12.81
CA GLY A 93 13.76 13.55 13.78
C GLY A 93 12.75 14.67 13.97
N ASP A 94 13.22 15.94 14.03
CA ASP A 94 12.34 17.09 14.18
C ASP A 94 11.47 17.31 12.93
N ILE A 95 12.02 17.05 11.75
CA ILE A 95 11.26 17.10 10.49
C ILE A 95 10.24 15.97 10.43
N TRP A 96 10.67 14.73 10.77
CA TRP A 96 9.86 13.53 10.65
C TRP A 96 8.68 13.47 11.60
N THR A 97 8.79 14.13 12.75
CA THR A 97 7.72 14.20 13.75
C THR A 97 6.87 15.47 13.65
N ASP A 98 7.22 16.38 12.73
CA ASP A 98 6.50 17.65 12.55
C ASP A 98 5.20 17.43 11.79
N VAL A 99 4.09 17.48 12.52
CA VAL A 99 2.73 17.33 11.96
C VAL A 99 2.09 18.66 11.56
N ASN A 100 2.86 19.76 11.50
CA ASN A 100 2.34 21.03 10.97
C ASN A 100 2.18 20.99 9.44
N HIS A 101 2.94 20.14 8.74
CA HIS A 101 2.77 19.94 7.32
C HIS A 101 1.55 19.03 7.07
N PRO A 102 0.51 19.47 6.32
CA PRO A 102 -0.74 18.71 6.18
C PRO A 102 -0.57 17.29 5.62
N ILE A 103 0.33 17.12 4.64
CA ILE A 103 0.61 15.80 4.06
C ILE A 103 1.30 14.89 5.08
N MET A 104 2.28 15.40 5.85
CA MET A 104 2.94 14.61 6.89
C MET A 104 1.96 14.19 7.99
N ALA A 105 1.13 15.12 8.48
CA ALA A 105 0.07 14.83 9.44
C ALA A 105 -0.88 13.77 8.91
N GLY A 106 -1.35 13.96 7.67
CA GLY A 106 -2.27 13.04 7.03
C GLY A 106 -1.68 11.66 6.76
N LEU A 107 -0.39 11.55 6.44
CA LEU A 107 0.26 10.24 6.27
C LEU A 107 0.28 9.42 7.56
N LYS A 108 0.40 10.07 8.71
CA LYS A 108 0.37 9.41 10.03
C LYS A 108 -1.04 8.94 10.43
N GLU A 109 -2.09 9.60 9.93
CA GLU A 109 -3.50 9.33 10.21
C GLU A 109 -4.31 9.07 8.93
N ARG A 110 -3.67 8.52 7.90
CA ARG A 110 -4.19 8.47 6.52
C ARG A 110 -5.54 7.79 6.35
N LYS A 111 -5.84 6.80 7.16
CA LYS A 111 -7.08 6.00 7.03
C LYS A 111 -8.34 6.86 7.12
N THR A 112 -8.34 7.90 7.95
CA THR A 112 -9.47 8.81 8.11
C THR A 112 -9.61 9.79 6.94
N LEU A 113 -8.56 9.98 6.16
CA LEU A 113 -8.53 10.90 5.02
C LEU A 113 -8.79 10.23 3.69
N LEU A 114 -8.61 8.90 3.61
CA LEU A 114 -8.83 8.16 2.37
C LEU A 114 -10.28 8.29 1.89
N LYS A 115 -10.43 8.36 0.57
CA LYS A 115 -11.68 8.57 -0.13
C LYS A 115 -12.04 7.37 -1.03
N GLY A 116 -13.19 7.46 -1.65
CA GLY A 116 -13.67 6.51 -2.64
C GLY A 116 -13.70 5.08 -2.13
N ARG A 117 -13.30 4.14 -2.97
CA ARG A 117 -13.28 2.71 -2.66
C ARG A 117 -12.39 2.37 -1.46
N CYS A 118 -11.24 3.06 -1.34
CA CYS A 118 -10.29 2.80 -0.26
C CYS A 118 -10.90 3.07 1.12
N GLN A 119 -11.70 4.12 1.27
CA GLN A 119 -12.33 4.47 2.55
C GLN A 119 -13.26 3.37 3.08
N LYS A 120 -13.94 2.66 2.18
CA LYS A 120 -14.95 1.64 2.50
C LYS A 120 -14.41 0.20 2.41
N CYS A 121 -13.15 0.03 2.01
CA CYS A 121 -12.55 -1.26 1.75
C CYS A 121 -12.34 -2.06 3.05
N GLN A 122 -12.85 -3.28 3.13
CA GLN A 122 -12.65 -4.17 4.29
C GLN A 122 -11.18 -4.54 4.56
N TYR A 123 -10.30 -4.37 3.56
CA TYR A 123 -8.85 -4.65 3.67
C TYR A 123 -8.02 -3.38 3.87
N LEU A 124 -8.63 -2.27 4.26
CA LEU A 124 -7.91 -1.02 4.46
C LEU A 124 -6.75 -1.19 5.48
N GLU A 125 -6.96 -1.97 6.53
CA GLU A 125 -5.94 -2.26 7.54
C GLU A 125 -4.72 -3.03 6.98
N ASN A 126 -4.90 -3.82 5.93
CA ASN A 126 -3.86 -4.64 5.32
C ASN A 126 -3.10 -3.90 4.20
N CYS A 127 -3.80 -3.04 3.44
CA CYS A 127 -3.25 -2.32 2.29
C CYS A 127 -2.79 -0.89 2.67
N ASN A 128 -3.43 -0.29 3.67
CA ASN A 128 -3.22 1.09 4.13
C ASN A 128 -3.32 2.13 3.00
N GLY A 129 -4.29 1.89 2.08
CA GLY A 129 -4.56 2.78 0.96
C GLY A 129 -3.55 2.73 -0.18
N ASN A 130 -2.59 1.80 -0.14
CA ASN A 130 -1.60 1.61 -1.20
C ASN A 130 -0.75 2.88 -1.47
N PHE A 131 -0.40 3.21 -2.72
CA PHE A 131 0.47 4.34 -3.04
C PHE A 131 -0.31 5.63 -3.31
N ARG A 132 -0.10 6.63 -2.46
CA ARG A 132 -0.76 7.94 -2.55
C ARG A 132 -0.33 8.75 -3.77
N THR A 133 0.95 8.62 -4.17
CA THR A 133 1.48 9.31 -5.35
C THR A 133 0.74 8.92 -6.65
N ARG A 134 0.29 7.65 -6.78
CA ARG A 134 -0.50 7.22 -7.94
C ARG A 134 -1.91 7.80 -7.93
N ALA A 135 -2.54 7.83 -6.74
CA ALA A 135 -3.85 8.47 -6.59
C ALA A 135 -3.77 9.94 -7.00
N GLU A 136 -2.82 10.68 -6.46
CA GLU A 136 -2.62 12.09 -6.78
C GLU A 136 -2.31 12.33 -8.26
N ALA A 137 -1.40 11.54 -8.85
CA ALA A 137 -1.02 11.69 -10.25
C ALA A 137 -2.18 11.49 -11.24
N VAL A 138 -3.14 10.62 -10.91
CA VAL A 138 -4.28 10.30 -11.78
C VAL A 138 -5.48 11.18 -11.51
N THR A 139 -5.73 11.53 -10.24
CA THR A 139 -6.97 12.20 -9.83
C THR A 139 -6.77 13.67 -9.42
N GLY A 140 -5.53 14.08 -9.17
CA GLY A 140 -5.21 15.37 -8.55
C GLY A 140 -5.46 15.40 -7.03
N ASP A 141 -5.86 14.30 -6.42
CA ASP A 141 -6.16 14.21 -4.98
C ASP A 141 -5.30 13.12 -4.34
N PHE A 142 -4.43 13.53 -3.43
CA PHE A 142 -3.52 12.64 -2.70
C PHE A 142 -4.26 11.57 -1.87
N TRP A 143 -5.49 11.84 -1.46
CA TRP A 143 -6.27 10.96 -0.60
C TRP A 143 -7.30 10.10 -1.35
N GLU A 144 -7.40 10.22 -2.67
CA GLU A 144 -8.30 9.41 -3.48
C GLU A 144 -7.85 7.94 -3.54
N SER A 145 -8.73 7.07 -4.01
CA SER A 145 -8.43 5.65 -4.21
C SER A 145 -7.26 5.44 -5.15
N ASP A 146 -6.37 4.50 -4.81
CA ASP A 146 -5.25 4.15 -5.68
C ASP A 146 -5.76 3.44 -6.95
N PRO A 147 -5.52 4.00 -8.15
CA PRO A 147 -6.01 3.42 -9.41
C PRO A 147 -5.36 2.07 -9.76
N ALA A 148 -4.25 1.70 -9.13
CA ALA A 148 -3.63 0.39 -9.33
C ALA A 148 -4.27 -0.74 -8.50
N CYS A 149 -5.30 -0.44 -7.70
CA CYS A 149 -6.07 -1.48 -7.03
C CYS A 149 -7.02 -2.14 -8.03
N TYR A 150 -6.70 -3.36 -8.43
CA TYR A 150 -7.47 -4.16 -9.39
C TYR A 150 -8.49 -5.12 -8.74
N LEU A 151 -8.59 -5.13 -7.40
CA LEU A 151 -9.65 -5.87 -6.70
C LEU A 151 -11.01 -5.32 -7.09
N THR A 152 -11.97 -6.22 -7.31
CA THR A 152 -13.35 -5.82 -7.61
C THR A 152 -14.04 -5.23 -6.37
N ASP A 153 -15.15 -4.51 -6.58
CA ASP A 153 -15.94 -3.97 -5.47
C ASP A 153 -16.43 -5.09 -4.54
N GLU A 154 -16.86 -6.22 -5.11
CA GLU A 154 -17.30 -7.40 -4.36
C GLU A 154 -16.16 -7.98 -3.51
N GLU A 155 -14.97 -8.15 -4.09
CA GLU A 155 -13.79 -8.67 -3.37
C GLU A 155 -13.41 -7.79 -2.18
N ILE A 156 -13.55 -6.49 -2.28
CA ILE A 156 -13.24 -5.56 -1.17
C ILE A 156 -14.43 -5.30 -0.24
N GLY A 157 -15.55 -6.00 -0.43
CA GLY A 157 -16.72 -5.94 0.45
C GLY A 157 -17.66 -4.77 0.19
N LEU A 158 -17.59 -4.12 -0.98
CA LEU A 158 -18.51 -3.06 -1.35
C LEU A 158 -19.80 -3.61 -1.98
N THR A 159 -20.90 -2.98 -1.66
CA THR A 159 -22.22 -3.29 -2.22
C THR A 159 -22.64 -2.25 -3.25
N LYS A 160 -23.71 -2.55 -4.03
CA LYS A 160 -24.26 -1.59 -5.04
C LYS A 160 -24.71 -0.26 -4.44
N GLY A 161 -24.93 -0.18 -3.14
CA GLY A 161 -25.33 1.04 -2.42
C GLY A 161 -24.16 1.91 -1.96
N ASP A 162 -22.93 1.43 -2.14
CA ASP A 162 -21.71 2.10 -1.67
C ASP A 162 -21.05 3.03 -2.72
N LYS A 163 -21.69 3.18 -3.88
CA LYS A 163 -21.20 4.05 -4.97
C LYS A 163 -21.52 5.51 -4.74
#